data_3a03d5684c8438aad168e73461d53754
#
_entry.id   3a03d5684c8438aad168e73461d53754
#
_cell.length_a   1.000
_cell.length_b   1.000
_cell.length_c   1.000
_cell.angle_alpha   90.00
_cell.angle_beta   90.00
_cell.angle_gamma   90.00
#
_symmetry.space_group_name_H-M   'P 1'
#
loop_
_entity.id
_entity.type
_entity.pdbx_description
1 polymer ?
#
loop_
_entity_poly.entity_id
_entity_poly.type
_entity_poly.pdbx_seq_one_letter_code
_entity_poly.pdbx_strand_id
1 'polypeptide(L)'
;MIKRLDSKYEKKVIDYLNIEKEINTFNLQELKNYGFDNVFYKVYSDIDEDGNIKGILFKCFEYLTFYSYGDFDVDKFCEFIISDIEFNEISGKTECVEAIARKLGLLKYRKVHLCELEEINEEDKDLDCNLKLKKINVFNIKRVVNLYEQITEFQNTTLEGLRSNLKSGRGYCIEYRKKIISMAKSTAENKNTAMIIGVGTHPKYRNQGLATKCLIKLCEELLKEGIKPCLFYDNEEAGKLYRKLGFKRIDEWTVYYKD
;
A
#
# COMPACT_ATOMS: atom_id res chain seq x y z
N MET A 1 -13.35 -18.40 -19.23
CA MET A 1 -14.32 -17.28 -19.02
C MET A 1 -14.07 -16.67 -17.65
N ILE A 2 -13.97 -15.34 -17.58
CA ILE A 2 -13.81 -14.65 -16.30
C ILE A 2 -15.09 -14.80 -15.51
N LYS A 3 -15.00 -15.16 -14.24
CA LYS A 3 -16.13 -15.33 -13.35
C LYS A 3 -15.94 -14.57 -12.03
N ARG A 4 -17.05 -14.14 -11.45
CA ARG A 4 -17.06 -13.63 -10.08
C ARG A 4 -16.80 -14.81 -9.14
N LEU A 5 -15.87 -14.61 -8.20
CA LEU A 5 -15.57 -15.59 -7.17
C LEU A 5 -16.47 -15.39 -5.94
N ASP A 6 -16.68 -16.46 -5.20
CA ASP A 6 -17.37 -16.51 -3.92
C ASP A 6 -16.44 -17.06 -2.82
N SER A 7 -16.94 -17.19 -1.60
CA SER A 7 -16.16 -17.64 -0.43
C SER A 7 -15.56 -19.05 -0.57
N LYS A 8 -16.08 -19.89 -1.49
CA LYS A 8 -15.47 -21.22 -1.77
C LYS A 8 -14.07 -21.10 -2.34
N TYR A 9 -13.74 -19.98 -2.97
CA TYR A 9 -12.43 -19.71 -3.55
C TYR A 9 -11.46 -19.02 -2.58
N GLU A 10 -11.89 -18.65 -1.36
CA GLU A 10 -11.10 -17.85 -0.43
C GLU A 10 -9.69 -18.40 -0.21
N LYS A 11 -9.57 -19.66 0.18
CA LYS A 11 -8.27 -20.28 0.38
C LYS A 11 -7.39 -20.22 -0.87
N LYS A 12 -7.96 -20.51 -2.03
CA LYS A 12 -7.22 -20.52 -3.31
C LYS A 12 -6.73 -19.13 -3.70
N VAL A 13 -7.57 -18.11 -3.50
CA VAL A 13 -7.21 -16.72 -3.75
C VAL A 13 -6.10 -16.26 -2.79
N ILE A 14 -6.24 -16.58 -1.50
CA ILE A 14 -5.21 -16.26 -0.50
C ILE A 14 -3.88 -16.95 -0.83
N ASP A 15 -3.89 -18.22 -1.18
CA ASP A 15 -2.70 -18.98 -1.54
C ASP A 15 -2.02 -18.36 -2.79
N TYR A 16 -2.80 -17.98 -3.80
CA TYR A 16 -2.31 -17.32 -5.01
C TYR A 16 -1.71 -15.93 -4.74
N LEU A 17 -2.35 -15.10 -3.93
CA LEU A 17 -1.84 -13.78 -3.56
C LEU A 17 -0.57 -13.87 -2.70
N ASN A 18 -0.41 -14.93 -1.91
CA ASN A 18 0.77 -15.16 -1.08
C ASN A 18 2.02 -15.59 -1.88
N ILE A 19 1.92 -15.88 -3.17
CA ILE A 19 3.10 -16.12 -4.03
C ILE A 19 3.99 -14.87 -4.06
N GLU A 20 3.37 -13.68 -4.17
CA GLU A 20 4.04 -12.37 -4.08
C GLU A 20 3.33 -11.52 -3.01
N LYS A 21 3.45 -11.92 -1.74
CA LYS A 21 2.71 -11.33 -0.62
C LYS A 21 3.00 -9.85 -0.38
N GLU A 22 4.23 -9.40 -0.68
CA GLU A 22 4.65 -8.01 -0.57
C GLU A 22 3.88 -7.13 -1.56
N ILE A 23 3.72 -7.59 -2.80
CA ILE A 23 2.93 -6.93 -3.86
C ILE A 23 1.46 -6.91 -3.47
N ASN A 24 0.96 -8.01 -2.91
CA ASN A 24 -0.44 -8.22 -2.62
C ASN A 24 -0.86 -7.80 -1.20
N THR A 25 -0.04 -7.07 -0.45
CA THR A 25 -0.32 -6.68 0.94
C THR A 25 -1.69 -6.00 1.08
N PHE A 26 -2.03 -5.07 0.18
CA PHE A 26 -3.33 -4.40 0.19
C PHE A 26 -4.46 -5.33 -0.25
N ASN A 27 -4.28 -6.12 -1.32
CA ASN A 27 -5.29 -7.06 -1.80
C ASN A 27 -5.67 -8.09 -0.72
N LEU A 28 -4.68 -8.61 0.01
CA LEU A 28 -4.89 -9.53 1.13
C LEU A 28 -5.66 -8.86 2.28
N GLN A 29 -5.35 -7.59 2.58
CA GLN A 29 -6.05 -6.84 3.62
C GLN A 29 -7.49 -6.51 3.22
N GLU A 30 -7.73 -6.10 1.99
CA GLU A 30 -9.08 -5.82 1.48
C GLU A 30 -9.94 -7.07 1.46
N LEU A 31 -9.39 -8.19 0.97
CA LEU A 31 -10.09 -9.48 0.99
C LEU A 31 -10.47 -9.89 2.42
N LYS A 32 -9.56 -9.73 3.38
CA LYS A 32 -9.84 -9.99 4.79
C LYS A 32 -10.92 -9.09 5.37
N ASN A 33 -10.94 -7.80 4.97
CA ASN A 33 -11.89 -6.82 5.50
C ASN A 33 -13.28 -6.96 4.90
N TYR A 34 -13.38 -7.28 3.61
CA TYR A 34 -14.64 -7.20 2.84
C TYR A 34 -15.18 -8.56 2.43
N GLY A 35 -14.34 -9.59 2.33
CA GLY A 35 -14.75 -10.92 1.86
C GLY A 35 -15.24 -10.90 0.42
N PHE A 36 -15.98 -11.94 0.02
CA PHE A 36 -16.50 -12.11 -1.35
C PHE A 36 -17.94 -11.63 -1.54
N ASP A 37 -18.70 -11.50 -0.45
CA ASP A 37 -20.15 -11.21 -0.50
C ASP A 37 -20.50 -9.73 -0.34
N ASN A 38 -19.48 -8.86 -0.42
CA ASN A 38 -19.69 -7.43 -0.27
C ASN A 38 -20.29 -6.78 -1.52
N VAL A 39 -21.11 -5.75 -1.34
CA VAL A 39 -21.81 -5.05 -2.45
C VAL A 39 -20.81 -4.22 -3.28
N PHE A 40 -19.89 -3.52 -2.61
CA PHE A 40 -18.93 -2.61 -3.27
C PHE A 40 -17.57 -3.26 -3.53
N TYR A 41 -17.31 -4.47 -2.99
CA TYR A 41 -16.06 -5.19 -3.22
C TYR A 41 -16.35 -6.52 -3.92
N LYS A 42 -15.72 -6.73 -5.06
CA LYS A 42 -15.94 -7.92 -5.88
C LYS A 42 -14.60 -8.46 -6.36
N VAL A 43 -14.51 -9.78 -6.44
CA VAL A 43 -13.33 -10.49 -6.92
C VAL A 43 -13.70 -11.29 -8.16
N TYR A 44 -12.97 -11.08 -9.24
CA TYR A 44 -13.14 -11.79 -10.51
C TYR A 44 -11.84 -12.50 -10.87
N SER A 45 -11.93 -13.65 -11.53
CA SER A 45 -10.74 -14.39 -11.95
C SER A 45 -10.99 -15.17 -13.23
N ASP A 46 -9.93 -15.32 -14.00
CA ASP A 46 -9.82 -16.37 -14.99
C ASP A 46 -9.22 -17.62 -14.35
N ILE A 47 -9.95 -18.73 -14.42
CA ILE A 47 -9.53 -20.01 -13.88
C ILE A 47 -9.49 -20.99 -15.04
N ASP A 48 -8.36 -21.68 -15.23
CA ASP A 48 -8.18 -22.66 -16.27
C ASP A 48 -8.96 -23.98 -16.00
N GLU A 49 -8.87 -24.94 -16.92
CA GLU A 49 -9.56 -26.23 -16.82
C GLU A 49 -9.06 -27.08 -15.64
N ASP A 50 -7.80 -26.94 -15.27
CA ASP A 50 -7.18 -27.57 -14.10
C ASP A 50 -7.54 -26.87 -12.80
N GLY A 51 -8.29 -25.79 -12.90
CA GLY A 51 -8.72 -24.97 -11.77
C GLY A 51 -7.69 -23.95 -11.29
N ASN A 52 -6.58 -23.67 -11.99
CA ASN A 52 -5.58 -22.70 -11.58
C ASN A 52 -6.00 -21.26 -11.91
N ILE A 53 -5.66 -20.35 -11.02
CA ILE A 53 -5.87 -18.91 -11.24
C ILE A 53 -4.82 -18.39 -12.21
N LYS A 54 -5.27 -17.74 -13.30
CA LYS A 54 -4.40 -17.09 -14.31
C LYS A 54 -4.30 -15.59 -14.10
N GLY A 55 -5.26 -14.99 -13.43
CA GLY A 55 -5.26 -13.58 -13.05
C GLY A 55 -6.45 -13.26 -12.17
N ILE A 56 -6.32 -12.25 -11.35
CA ILE A 56 -7.36 -11.77 -10.45
C ILE A 56 -7.59 -10.28 -10.67
N LEU A 57 -8.85 -9.89 -10.80
CA LEU A 57 -9.31 -8.51 -10.83
C LEU A 57 -10.15 -8.24 -9.59
N PHE A 58 -9.71 -7.32 -8.78
CA PHE A 58 -10.47 -6.78 -7.65
C PHE A 58 -11.18 -5.50 -8.09
N LYS A 59 -12.43 -5.36 -7.70
CA LYS A 59 -13.20 -4.13 -7.83
C LYS A 59 -13.61 -3.65 -6.44
N CYS A 60 -13.15 -2.47 -6.06
CA CYS A 60 -13.55 -1.79 -4.84
C CYS A 60 -14.18 -0.46 -5.21
N PHE A 61 -15.52 -0.33 -5.13
CA PHE A 61 -16.25 0.78 -5.74
C PHE A 61 -15.94 0.91 -7.25
N GLU A 62 -15.32 2.02 -7.66
CA GLU A 62 -14.91 2.30 -9.05
C GLU A 62 -13.40 2.15 -9.25
N TYR A 63 -12.69 1.53 -8.29
CA TYR A 63 -11.26 1.26 -8.35
C TYR A 63 -11.03 -0.20 -8.70
N LEU A 64 -10.20 -0.44 -9.71
CA LEU A 64 -9.78 -1.78 -10.10
C LEU A 64 -8.34 -2.03 -9.67
N THR A 65 -8.09 -3.23 -9.16
CA THR A 65 -6.73 -3.71 -8.94
C THR A 65 -6.56 -5.05 -9.63
N PHE A 66 -5.56 -5.14 -10.51
CA PHE A 66 -5.27 -6.36 -11.26
C PHE A 66 -3.94 -6.97 -10.80
N TYR A 67 -3.94 -8.29 -10.63
CA TYR A 67 -2.75 -9.06 -10.32
C TYR A 67 -2.73 -10.37 -11.10
N SER A 68 -1.57 -10.71 -11.66
CA SER A 68 -1.26 -12.04 -12.19
C SER A 68 0.15 -12.44 -11.80
N TYR A 69 0.32 -13.72 -11.49
CA TYR A 69 1.62 -14.36 -11.37
C TYR A 69 1.86 -15.19 -12.63
N GLY A 70 2.67 -14.68 -13.56
CA GLY A 70 2.91 -15.26 -14.86
C GLY A 70 1.92 -14.82 -15.95
N ASP A 71 1.81 -15.63 -17.00
CA ASP A 71 1.04 -15.28 -18.20
C ASP A 71 -0.47 -15.31 -17.93
N PHE A 72 -1.17 -14.34 -18.51
CA PHE A 72 -2.62 -14.22 -18.48
C PHE A 72 -3.17 -13.74 -19.83
N ASP A 73 -4.44 -13.97 -20.06
CA ASP A 73 -5.13 -13.56 -21.28
C ASP A 73 -5.60 -12.10 -21.18
N VAL A 74 -4.81 -11.19 -21.75
CA VAL A 74 -5.09 -9.73 -21.75
C VAL A 74 -6.39 -9.42 -22.45
N ASP A 75 -6.68 -10.11 -23.59
CA ASP A 75 -7.86 -9.85 -24.40
C ASP A 75 -9.12 -10.17 -23.63
N LYS A 76 -9.13 -11.33 -22.99
CA LYS A 76 -10.23 -11.80 -22.16
C LYS A 76 -10.55 -10.87 -20.98
N PHE A 77 -9.52 -10.34 -20.30
CA PHE A 77 -9.74 -9.38 -19.22
C PHE A 77 -10.24 -8.03 -19.75
N CYS A 78 -9.70 -7.54 -20.87
CA CYS A 78 -10.15 -6.28 -21.47
C CYS A 78 -11.61 -6.36 -21.97
N GLU A 79 -11.99 -7.44 -22.64
CA GLU A 79 -13.39 -7.66 -23.06
C GLU A 79 -14.33 -7.66 -21.86
N PHE A 80 -13.97 -8.38 -20.79
CA PHE A 80 -14.75 -8.41 -19.56
C PHE A 80 -14.85 -7.04 -18.89
N ILE A 81 -13.76 -6.27 -18.80
CA ILE A 81 -13.77 -4.93 -18.21
C ILE A 81 -14.66 -3.99 -19.02
N ILE A 82 -14.60 -4.03 -20.34
CA ILE A 82 -15.38 -3.16 -21.24
C ILE A 82 -16.86 -3.47 -21.12
N SER A 83 -17.25 -4.76 -21.08
CA SER A 83 -18.66 -5.18 -21.13
C SER A 83 -19.37 -5.07 -19.78
N ASP A 84 -18.67 -5.28 -18.67
CA ASP A 84 -19.30 -5.58 -17.39
C ASP A 84 -18.93 -4.64 -16.24
N ILE A 85 -17.91 -3.75 -16.42
CA ILE A 85 -17.35 -3.00 -15.30
C ILE A 85 -17.23 -1.50 -15.60
N GLU A 86 -17.90 -0.67 -14.80
CA GLU A 86 -17.60 0.76 -14.69
C GLU A 86 -16.44 0.96 -13.70
N PHE A 87 -15.44 1.78 -14.09
CA PHE A 87 -14.29 2.09 -13.27
C PHE A 87 -13.72 3.48 -13.60
N ASN A 88 -13.02 4.09 -12.65
CA ASN A 88 -12.29 5.35 -12.80
C ASN A 88 -10.78 5.15 -12.92
N GLU A 89 -10.26 4.11 -12.29
CA GLU A 89 -8.84 3.77 -12.37
C GLU A 89 -8.61 2.25 -12.29
N ILE A 90 -7.52 1.82 -12.91
CA ILE A 90 -7.00 0.45 -12.77
C ILE A 90 -5.54 0.51 -12.34
N SER A 91 -5.19 -0.30 -11.34
CA SER A 91 -3.85 -0.37 -10.81
C SER A 91 -3.35 -1.81 -10.66
N GLY A 92 -2.04 -1.96 -10.57
CA GLY A 92 -1.44 -3.28 -10.40
C GLY A 92 0.07 -3.26 -10.61
N LYS A 93 0.66 -4.44 -10.53
CA LYS A 93 2.05 -4.68 -10.94
C LYS A 93 2.23 -4.16 -12.37
N THR A 94 3.23 -3.30 -12.58
CA THR A 94 3.37 -2.56 -13.85
C THR A 94 3.31 -3.46 -15.07
N GLU A 95 4.03 -4.57 -15.07
CA GLU A 95 4.08 -5.52 -16.19
C GLU A 95 2.70 -6.11 -16.55
N CYS A 96 1.84 -6.28 -15.55
CA CYS A 96 0.49 -6.83 -15.73
C CYS A 96 -0.48 -5.75 -16.21
N VAL A 97 -0.55 -4.63 -15.48
CA VAL A 97 -1.57 -3.61 -15.73
C VAL A 97 -1.30 -2.77 -16.99
N GLU A 98 -0.03 -2.62 -17.39
CA GLU A 98 0.34 -1.89 -18.61
C GLU A 98 -0.22 -2.55 -19.87
N ALA A 99 -0.23 -3.88 -19.94
CA ALA A 99 -0.80 -4.60 -21.08
C ALA A 99 -2.31 -4.36 -21.22
N ILE A 100 -3.03 -4.39 -20.10
CA ILE A 100 -4.47 -4.09 -20.02
C ILE A 100 -4.72 -2.62 -20.40
N ALA A 101 -3.98 -1.68 -19.78
CA ALA A 101 -4.17 -0.25 -19.99
C ALA A 101 -3.93 0.17 -21.44
N ARG A 102 -2.91 -0.39 -22.09
CA ARG A 102 -2.62 -0.16 -23.52
C ARG A 102 -3.79 -0.59 -24.40
N LYS A 103 -4.39 -1.74 -24.12
CA LYS A 103 -5.52 -2.25 -24.89
C LYS A 103 -6.81 -1.47 -24.63
N LEU A 104 -7.01 -0.98 -23.40
CA LEU A 104 -8.14 -0.11 -23.04
C LEU A 104 -7.95 1.35 -23.48
N GLY A 105 -6.79 1.71 -24.06
CA GLY A 105 -6.49 3.07 -24.50
C GLY A 105 -6.25 4.08 -23.37
N LEU A 106 -5.87 3.63 -22.18
CA LEU A 106 -5.61 4.50 -21.04
C LEU A 106 -4.21 5.12 -21.16
N LEU A 107 -4.14 6.45 -21.21
CA LEU A 107 -2.90 7.18 -21.44
C LEU A 107 -2.34 7.87 -20.20
N LYS A 108 -3.23 8.25 -19.27
CA LYS A 108 -2.83 8.95 -18.05
C LYS A 108 -2.49 7.95 -16.96
N TYR A 109 -1.29 8.05 -16.43
CA TYR A 109 -0.84 7.13 -15.39
C TYR A 109 0.08 7.77 -14.35
N ARG A 110 0.23 7.10 -13.22
CA ARG A 110 1.24 7.35 -12.18
C ARG A 110 1.94 6.04 -11.85
N LYS A 111 3.27 6.04 -11.89
CA LYS A 111 4.12 4.91 -11.56
C LYS A 111 4.82 5.15 -10.22
N VAL A 112 4.85 4.14 -9.37
CA VAL A 112 5.51 4.17 -8.07
C VAL A 112 6.40 2.94 -7.89
N HIS A 113 7.46 3.06 -7.09
CA HIS A 113 8.35 1.97 -6.73
C HIS A 113 7.84 1.26 -5.48
N LEU A 114 7.71 -0.05 -5.54
CA LEU A 114 7.48 -0.90 -4.36
C LEU A 114 8.82 -1.33 -3.77
N CYS A 115 8.96 -1.10 -2.48
CA CYS A 115 10.14 -1.49 -1.72
C CYS A 115 9.77 -2.32 -0.50
N GLU A 116 10.73 -3.16 -0.06
CA GLU A 116 10.67 -3.92 1.19
C GLU A 116 11.90 -3.67 2.05
N LEU A 117 11.77 -3.93 3.35
CA LEU A 117 12.86 -3.85 4.31
C LEU A 117 13.02 -5.20 5.01
N GLU A 118 14.21 -5.79 4.93
CA GLU A 118 14.57 -7.00 5.67
C GLU A 118 15.34 -6.69 6.94
N GLU A 119 16.19 -5.69 6.89
CA GLU A 119 17.00 -5.22 8.02
C GLU A 119 17.26 -3.71 7.92
N ILE A 120 17.44 -3.06 9.06
CA ILE A 120 17.76 -1.63 9.12
C ILE A 120 19.29 -1.48 9.12
N ASN A 121 19.82 -0.63 8.25
CA ASN A 121 21.24 -0.31 8.21
C ASN A 121 21.70 0.27 9.56
N GLU A 122 22.83 -0.21 10.09
CA GLU A 122 23.28 0.13 11.45
C GLU A 122 23.64 1.61 11.62
N GLU A 123 24.18 2.26 10.57
CA GLU A 123 24.59 3.66 10.59
C GLU A 123 23.46 4.64 10.93
N ASP A 124 22.20 4.24 10.77
CA ASP A 124 21.03 5.09 11.00
C ASP A 124 20.35 4.86 12.36
N LYS A 125 20.84 3.93 13.18
CA LYS A 125 20.25 3.64 14.50
C LYS A 125 20.55 4.73 15.55
N ASP A 126 21.63 5.47 15.40
CA ASP A 126 22.14 6.47 16.36
C ASP A 126 21.73 7.92 16.03
N LEU A 127 20.51 8.13 15.53
CA LEU A 127 20.01 9.49 15.35
C LEU A 127 19.71 10.15 16.72
N ASP A 128 20.69 10.92 17.21
CA ASP A 128 20.53 11.70 18.43
C ASP A 128 19.57 12.88 18.20
N CYS A 129 18.33 12.67 18.56
CA CYS A 129 17.32 13.71 18.59
C CYS A 129 16.72 13.74 20.00
N ASN A 130 16.92 14.82 20.72
CA ASN A 130 16.41 15.04 22.09
C ASN A 130 14.87 15.05 22.21
N LEU A 131 14.16 14.88 21.09
CA LEU A 131 12.70 14.87 21.04
C LEU A 131 12.16 13.44 21.25
N LYS A 132 11.16 13.31 22.12
CA LYS A 132 10.59 12.01 22.49
C LYS A 132 9.65 11.49 21.41
N LEU A 133 9.87 10.22 21.01
CA LEU A 133 8.94 9.45 20.22
C LEU A 133 7.71 9.04 21.05
N LYS A 134 6.53 9.13 20.43
CA LYS A 134 5.25 8.69 21.00
C LYS A 134 4.49 7.83 20.01
N LYS A 135 3.75 6.83 20.51
CA LYS A 135 2.79 6.09 19.67
C LYS A 135 1.64 7.00 19.25
N ILE A 136 1.20 6.84 18.00
CA ILE A 136 -0.03 7.45 17.51
C ILE A 136 -1.20 6.63 18.05
N ASN A 137 -2.20 7.30 18.59
CA ASN A 137 -3.38 6.68 19.18
C ASN A 137 -4.61 7.61 19.09
N VAL A 138 -5.75 7.17 19.60
CA VAL A 138 -7.00 7.91 19.56
C VAL A 138 -6.94 9.30 20.24
N PHE A 139 -6.04 9.50 21.21
CA PHE A 139 -5.91 10.77 21.93
C PHE A 139 -5.08 11.83 21.19
N ASN A 140 -4.21 11.41 20.27
CA ASN A 140 -3.35 12.31 19.51
C ASN A 140 -3.63 12.34 18.00
N ILE A 141 -4.50 11.48 17.48
CA ILE A 141 -4.80 11.37 16.05
C ILE A 141 -5.30 12.66 15.39
N LYS A 142 -6.06 13.49 16.12
CA LYS A 142 -6.48 14.80 15.60
C LYS A 142 -5.29 15.72 15.30
N ARG A 143 -4.20 15.59 16.06
CA ARG A 143 -2.96 16.37 15.84
C ARG A 143 -2.16 15.85 14.64
N VAL A 144 -2.39 14.59 14.25
CA VAL A 144 -1.87 14.03 12.99
C VAL A 144 -2.54 14.70 11.79
N VAL A 145 -3.87 14.92 11.84
CA VAL A 145 -4.60 15.67 10.80
C VAL A 145 -3.98 17.05 10.62
N ASN A 146 -3.75 17.78 11.72
CA ASN A 146 -3.14 19.11 11.68
C ASN A 146 -1.72 19.11 11.06
N LEU A 147 -0.95 18.01 11.23
CA LEU A 147 0.33 17.86 10.53
C LEU A 147 0.11 17.62 9.04
N TYR A 148 -0.86 16.79 8.67
CA TYR A 148 -1.15 16.46 7.27
C TYR A 148 -1.60 17.67 6.45
N GLU A 149 -2.37 18.59 7.06
CA GLU A 149 -2.76 19.87 6.45
C GLU A 149 -1.56 20.77 6.07
N GLN A 150 -0.39 20.53 6.69
CA GLN A 150 0.85 21.27 6.43
C GLN A 150 1.76 20.58 5.40
N ILE A 151 1.36 19.41 4.90
CA ILE A 151 2.14 18.59 3.95
C ILE A 151 1.28 18.38 2.71
N THR A 152 1.70 18.95 1.58
CA THR A 152 0.91 19.00 0.35
C THR A 152 0.44 17.61 -0.11
N GLU A 153 1.31 16.62 0.02
CA GLU A 153 1.06 15.24 -0.39
C GLU A 153 -0.02 14.54 0.44
N PHE A 154 -0.41 15.10 1.60
CA PHE A 154 -1.34 14.49 2.56
C PHE A 154 -2.65 15.28 2.76
N GLN A 155 -2.83 16.41 2.09
CA GLN A 155 -3.97 17.35 2.32
C GLN A 155 -5.36 16.72 2.17
N ASN A 156 -5.49 15.66 1.37
CA ASN A 156 -6.78 14.98 1.14
C ASN A 156 -7.07 13.86 2.17
N THR A 157 -6.25 13.72 3.20
CA THR A 157 -6.44 12.66 4.19
C THR A 157 -7.47 13.04 5.26
N THR A 158 -8.52 12.26 5.40
CA THR A 158 -9.57 12.48 6.40
C THR A 158 -9.23 11.87 7.76
N LEU A 159 -9.84 12.38 8.82
CA LEU A 159 -9.74 11.80 10.17
C LEU A 159 -10.24 10.35 10.22
N GLU A 160 -11.29 10.05 9.44
CA GLU A 160 -11.86 8.70 9.35
C GLU A 160 -10.90 7.73 8.66
N GLY A 161 -10.29 8.13 7.54
CA GLY A 161 -9.25 7.38 6.87
C GLY A 161 -8.04 7.10 7.77
N LEU A 162 -7.61 8.08 8.57
CA LEU A 162 -6.54 7.89 9.56
C LEU A 162 -6.92 6.89 10.64
N ARG A 163 -8.16 6.94 11.15
CA ARG A 163 -8.65 5.97 12.14
C ARG A 163 -8.72 4.56 11.55
N SER A 164 -9.20 4.43 10.32
CA SER A 164 -9.24 3.14 9.61
C SER A 164 -7.85 2.54 9.46
N ASN A 165 -6.89 3.33 9.03
CA ASN A 165 -5.50 2.87 8.89
C ASN A 165 -4.90 2.38 10.22
N LEU A 166 -5.20 3.04 11.34
CA LEU A 166 -4.72 2.63 12.66
C LEU A 166 -5.43 1.39 13.23
N LYS A 167 -6.56 0.97 12.67
CA LYS A 167 -7.19 -0.32 13.03
C LYS A 167 -6.40 -1.51 12.49
N SER A 168 -5.72 -1.33 11.38
CA SER A 168 -4.92 -2.37 10.70
C SER A 168 -3.43 -2.06 10.72
N GLY A 169 -2.97 -1.18 11.63
CA GLY A 169 -1.58 -0.78 11.70
C GLY A 169 -1.28 0.01 12.97
N ARG A 170 -0.07 0.54 13.02
CA ARG A 170 0.47 1.34 14.14
C ARG A 170 1.20 2.58 13.62
N GLY A 171 1.65 3.45 14.52
CA GLY A 171 2.43 4.60 14.11
C GLY A 171 3.16 5.27 15.25
N TYR A 172 4.21 6.00 14.87
CA TYR A 172 5.04 6.79 15.75
C TYR A 172 5.09 8.24 15.29
N CYS A 173 5.14 9.15 16.26
CA CYS A 173 5.25 10.58 15.99
C CYS A 173 6.22 11.24 16.97
N ILE A 174 6.69 12.42 16.59
CA ILE A 174 7.47 13.32 17.43
C ILE A 174 6.62 14.55 17.71
N GLU A 175 6.48 14.90 19.00
CA GLU A 175 5.80 16.11 19.46
C GLU A 175 6.78 17.18 19.90
N TYR A 176 6.52 18.41 19.47
CA TYR A 176 7.17 19.62 19.97
C TYR A 176 6.13 20.68 20.26
N ARG A 177 6.19 21.30 21.44
CA ARG A 177 5.23 22.31 21.90
C ARG A 177 3.76 21.92 21.67
N LYS A 178 3.41 20.68 22.06
CA LYS A 178 2.06 20.08 21.92
C LYS A 178 1.58 19.86 20.47
N LYS A 179 2.43 20.06 19.46
CA LYS A 179 2.14 19.78 18.05
C LYS A 179 2.92 18.54 17.60
N ILE A 180 2.30 17.70 16.79
CA ILE A 180 3.03 16.65 16.07
C ILE A 180 3.76 17.32 14.92
N ILE A 181 5.07 17.14 14.85
CA ILE A 181 5.96 17.75 13.85
C ILE A 181 6.54 16.74 12.88
N SER A 182 6.51 15.44 13.21
CA SER A 182 6.94 14.37 12.34
C SER A 182 6.25 13.06 12.70
N MET A 183 6.11 12.15 11.74
CA MET A 183 5.51 10.85 11.96
C MET A 183 5.85 9.84 10.87
N ALA A 184 5.63 8.56 11.19
CA ALA A 184 5.53 7.43 10.28
C ALA A 184 4.47 6.47 10.80
N LYS A 185 3.71 5.82 9.93
CA LYS A 185 2.72 4.82 10.32
C LYS A 185 2.66 3.67 9.33
N SER A 186 2.10 2.56 9.77
CA SER A 186 1.75 1.40 8.95
C SER A 186 0.24 1.29 8.77
N THR A 187 -0.13 0.46 7.83
CA THR A 187 -1.48 -0.05 7.60
C THR A 187 -1.39 -1.44 6.97
N ALA A 188 -2.51 -2.13 6.82
CA ALA A 188 -2.57 -3.45 6.22
C ALA A 188 -1.60 -4.47 6.85
N GLU A 189 -1.37 -4.33 8.16
CA GLU A 189 -0.52 -5.27 8.89
C GLU A 189 -1.16 -6.66 8.93
N ASN A 190 -0.38 -7.63 8.52
CA ASN A 190 -0.72 -9.04 8.60
C ASN A 190 0.49 -9.83 9.15
N LYS A 191 0.40 -11.14 9.23
CA LYS A 191 1.48 -11.99 9.79
C LYS A 191 2.80 -11.96 9.01
N ASN A 192 2.81 -11.46 7.78
CA ASN A 192 3.97 -11.47 6.89
C ASN A 192 4.48 -10.08 6.54
N THR A 193 3.57 -9.13 6.28
CA THR A 193 3.88 -7.81 5.70
C THR A 193 3.08 -6.70 6.37
N ALA A 194 3.60 -5.47 6.28
CA ALA A 194 2.91 -4.24 6.66
C ALA A 194 3.25 -3.13 5.68
N MET A 195 2.27 -2.35 5.25
CA MET A 195 2.50 -1.23 4.36
C MET A 195 2.81 0.04 5.16
N ILE A 196 3.99 0.61 4.97
CA ILE A 196 4.41 1.88 5.55
C ILE A 196 3.80 3.01 4.74
N ILE A 197 3.11 3.91 5.43
CA ILE A 197 2.45 5.08 4.84
C ILE A 197 2.61 6.32 5.73
N GLY A 198 2.36 7.50 5.17
CA GLY A 198 2.30 8.74 5.93
C GLY A 198 3.62 9.08 6.63
N VAL A 199 4.75 8.81 5.99
CA VAL A 199 6.07 9.24 6.47
C VAL A 199 6.23 10.72 6.13
N GLY A 200 6.26 11.57 7.13
CA GLY A 200 6.32 13.00 6.88
C GLY A 200 6.79 13.84 8.05
N THR A 201 7.35 15.01 7.71
CA THR A 201 7.78 16.04 8.65
C THR A 201 7.23 17.40 8.23
N HIS A 202 6.72 18.15 9.19
CA HIS A 202 6.29 19.53 9.00
C HIS A 202 7.39 20.35 8.33
N PRO A 203 7.10 21.16 7.28
CA PRO A 203 8.12 21.83 6.47
C PRO A 203 9.20 22.58 7.27
N LYS A 204 8.81 23.26 8.35
CA LYS A 204 9.75 24.02 9.21
C LYS A 204 10.74 23.15 10.02
N TYR A 205 10.52 21.84 10.08
CA TYR A 205 11.34 20.92 10.89
C TYR A 205 11.99 19.81 10.02
N ARG A 206 11.98 19.98 8.69
CA ARG A 206 12.66 19.06 7.76
C ARG A 206 14.18 19.09 7.92
N ASN A 207 14.85 18.10 7.36
CA ASN A 207 16.32 17.94 7.36
C ASN A 207 16.96 17.79 8.77
N GLN A 208 16.18 17.27 9.75
CA GLN A 208 16.62 17.02 11.13
C GLN A 208 16.52 15.54 11.52
N GLY A 209 16.37 14.64 10.56
CA GLY A 209 16.24 13.19 10.81
C GLY A 209 14.95 12.74 11.52
N LEU A 210 13.96 13.63 11.72
CA LEU A 210 12.78 13.33 12.54
C LEU A 210 11.89 12.23 11.93
N ALA A 211 11.65 12.26 10.59
CA ALA A 211 10.91 11.20 9.91
C ALA A 211 11.65 9.88 9.98
N THR A 212 12.96 9.91 9.78
CA THR A 212 13.85 8.74 9.89
C THR A 212 13.70 8.08 11.26
N LYS A 213 13.74 8.88 12.34
CA LYS A 213 13.58 8.36 13.72
C LYS A 213 12.23 7.69 13.94
N CYS A 214 11.13 8.28 13.44
CA CYS A 214 9.81 7.66 13.50
C CYS A 214 9.75 6.35 12.70
N LEU A 215 10.34 6.34 11.52
CA LEU A 215 10.34 5.21 10.60
C LEU A 215 11.19 4.04 11.15
N ILE A 216 12.39 4.31 11.65
CA ILE A 216 13.24 3.30 12.30
C ILE A 216 12.47 2.61 13.41
N LYS A 217 11.90 3.39 14.33
CA LYS A 217 11.15 2.83 15.46
C LYS A 217 9.99 1.94 15.04
N LEU A 218 9.27 2.36 14.00
CA LEU A 218 8.17 1.59 13.43
C LEU A 218 8.68 0.28 12.80
N CYS A 219 9.71 0.36 11.96
CA CYS A 219 10.28 -0.80 11.28
C CYS A 219 10.92 -1.79 12.25
N GLU A 220 11.62 -1.32 13.29
CA GLU A 220 12.18 -2.19 14.35
C GLU A 220 11.11 -3.04 15.03
N GLU A 221 9.96 -2.45 15.35
CA GLU A 221 8.87 -3.21 15.98
C GLU A 221 8.29 -4.25 15.02
N LEU A 222 8.06 -3.87 13.76
CA LEU A 222 7.54 -4.80 12.74
C LEU A 222 8.50 -5.97 12.50
N LEU A 223 9.79 -5.68 12.29
CA LEU A 223 10.81 -6.70 12.05
C LEU A 223 11.00 -7.65 13.25
N LYS A 224 10.91 -7.14 14.49
CA LYS A 224 10.93 -7.98 15.71
C LYS A 224 9.76 -8.96 15.79
N GLU A 225 8.63 -8.61 15.20
CA GLU A 225 7.44 -9.46 15.10
C GLU A 225 7.47 -10.39 13.88
N GLY A 226 8.54 -10.34 13.07
CA GLY A 226 8.66 -11.10 11.82
C GLY A 226 7.81 -10.54 10.68
N ILE A 227 7.33 -9.29 10.82
CA ILE A 227 6.52 -8.61 9.82
C ILE A 227 7.45 -7.75 8.95
N LYS A 228 7.45 -7.97 7.63
CA LYS A 228 8.28 -7.26 6.66
C LYS A 228 7.65 -5.89 6.33
N PRO A 229 8.32 -4.75 6.60
CA PRO A 229 7.84 -3.45 6.17
C PRO A 229 7.98 -3.29 4.66
N CYS A 230 6.90 -2.86 4.00
CA CYS A 230 6.86 -2.53 2.58
C CYS A 230 6.38 -1.08 2.41
N LEU A 231 6.75 -0.41 1.32
CA LEU A 231 6.28 0.92 1.00
C LEU A 231 6.25 1.20 -0.49
N PHE A 232 5.41 2.16 -0.88
CA PHE A 232 5.42 2.75 -2.21
C PHE A 232 5.99 4.17 -2.17
N TYR A 233 6.78 4.54 -3.18
CA TYR A 233 7.22 5.92 -3.38
C TYR A 233 7.41 6.25 -4.86
N ASP A 234 7.25 7.53 -5.20
CA ASP A 234 7.59 8.14 -6.50
C ASP A 234 8.47 9.38 -6.34
N ASN A 235 8.60 9.90 -5.13
CA ASN A 235 9.43 11.05 -4.81
C ASN A 235 10.88 10.60 -4.54
N GLU A 236 11.84 11.03 -5.36
CA GLU A 236 13.25 10.65 -5.24
C GLU A 236 13.90 11.10 -3.93
N GLU A 237 13.49 12.21 -3.33
CA GLU A 237 14.00 12.62 -2.02
C GLU A 237 13.58 11.65 -0.91
N ALA A 238 12.33 11.18 -0.96
CA ALA A 238 11.86 10.10 -0.08
C ALA A 238 12.58 8.79 -0.39
N GLY A 239 12.81 8.48 -1.67
CA GLY A 239 13.56 7.31 -2.11
C GLY A 239 14.99 7.26 -1.58
N LYS A 240 15.69 8.40 -1.50
CA LYS A 240 17.03 8.47 -0.87
C LYS A 240 16.98 8.07 0.59
N LEU A 241 15.98 8.57 1.34
CA LEU A 241 15.77 8.21 2.74
C LEU A 241 15.55 6.70 2.89
N TYR A 242 14.65 6.11 2.09
CA TYR A 242 14.30 4.71 2.18
C TYR A 242 15.47 3.79 1.84
N ARG A 243 16.20 4.07 0.74
CA ARG A 243 17.41 3.32 0.37
C ARG A 243 18.47 3.38 1.46
N LYS A 244 18.72 4.57 2.05
CA LYS A 244 19.67 4.74 3.14
C LYS A 244 19.32 3.86 4.34
N LEU A 245 18.04 3.73 4.69
CA LEU A 245 17.57 2.87 5.77
C LEU A 245 17.66 1.36 5.47
N GLY A 246 17.90 0.95 4.23
CA GLY A 246 18.01 -0.45 3.83
C GLY A 246 16.83 -0.97 3.02
N PHE A 247 15.83 -0.12 2.70
CA PHE A 247 14.76 -0.53 1.79
C PHE A 247 15.30 -0.85 0.40
N LYS A 248 14.93 -2.02 -0.12
CA LYS A 248 15.29 -2.51 -1.45
C LYS A 248 14.06 -2.45 -2.35
N ARG A 249 14.24 -1.92 -3.56
CA ARG A 249 13.18 -1.98 -4.57
C ARG A 249 12.98 -3.41 -5.03
N ILE A 250 11.75 -3.88 -5.00
CA ILE A 250 11.37 -5.23 -5.42
C ILE A 250 10.52 -5.23 -6.69
N ASP A 251 9.72 -4.17 -6.93
CA ASP A 251 8.85 -4.07 -8.10
C ASP A 251 8.44 -2.63 -8.42
N GLU A 252 7.61 -2.48 -9.46
CA GLU A 252 6.89 -1.26 -9.81
C GLU A 252 5.38 -1.50 -9.81
N TRP A 253 4.66 -0.48 -9.35
CA TRP A 253 3.21 -0.43 -9.37
C TRP A 253 2.75 0.76 -10.20
N THR A 254 1.78 0.56 -11.08
CA THR A 254 1.23 1.63 -11.91
C THR A 254 -0.28 1.75 -11.70
N VAL A 255 -0.73 2.98 -11.61
CA VAL A 255 -2.15 3.36 -11.60
C VAL A 255 -2.45 4.07 -12.91
N TYR A 256 -3.40 3.56 -13.68
CA TYR A 256 -3.93 4.17 -14.90
C TYR A 256 -5.30 4.77 -14.61
N TYR A 257 -5.55 5.97 -15.09
CA TYR A 257 -6.78 6.72 -14.90
C TYR A 257 -7.60 6.71 -16.19
N LYS A 258 -8.91 6.50 -16.05
CA LYS A 258 -9.88 6.70 -17.12
C LYS A 258 -10.16 8.20 -17.23
N ASP A 259 -10.19 8.73 -18.45
CA ASP A 259 -10.50 10.15 -18.73
C ASP A 259 -11.96 10.49 -18.41
#